data_e4e4b1622cc77bee15cc2201aa469ab3
#
_entry.id   e4e4b1622cc77bee15cc2201aa469ab3
#
_cell.length_a   1.000
_cell.length_b   1.000
_cell.length_c   1.000
_cell.angle_alpha   90.00
_cell.angle_beta   90.00
_cell.angle_gamma   90.00
#
_symmetry.space_group_name_H-M   'P 1'
#
loop_
_entity.id
_entity.type
_entity.pdbx_description
1 polymer ?
#
loop_
_entity_poly.entity_id
_entity_poly.type
_entity_poly.pdbx_seq_one_letter_code
_entity_poly.pdbx_strand_id
1 'polypeptide(L)'
;MASRSVNKVILVGHLGKDAETKFTPGGAAVTKFSVATNRRWKDKQSGEWKDETDWSNVVLWQAENLANYLTKGKQVYVEGRLQTRSYEDKDGKKVYSTEVVAEDVILLGGGGGKAGGGDEYSQQPVSMPRGGGQKSSSYGSAQPAATSGDTFGQGITDDDVPF
;
A
#
# COMPACT_ATOMS: atom_id res chain seq x y z
N MET A 1 -15.44 33.58 -0.03
CA MET A 1 -15.85 32.88 1.20
C MET A 1 -15.15 31.54 1.25
N ALA A 2 -14.50 31.21 2.34
CA ALA A 2 -13.90 29.87 2.51
C ALA A 2 -14.99 28.80 2.62
N SER A 3 -14.97 27.79 1.79
CA SER A 3 -15.83 26.63 1.88
C SER A 3 -15.50 25.86 3.16
N ARG A 4 -16.54 25.59 3.98
CA ARG A 4 -16.41 24.80 5.22
C ARG A 4 -16.71 23.32 5.02
N SER A 5 -16.69 22.84 3.79
CA SER A 5 -16.95 21.45 3.45
C SER A 5 -15.68 20.77 2.95
N VAL A 6 -15.58 19.49 3.25
CA VAL A 6 -14.50 18.62 2.77
C VAL A 6 -15.12 17.50 1.94
N ASN A 7 -14.54 17.24 0.78
CA ASN A 7 -14.85 16.10 -0.05
C ASN A 7 -13.52 15.49 -0.50
N LYS A 8 -13.05 14.48 0.23
CA LYS A 8 -11.77 13.82 -0.01
C LYS A 8 -11.93 12.32 0.12
N VAL A 9 -11.34 11.59 -0.80
CA VAL A 9 -11.30 10.13 -0.84
C VAL A 9 -9.87 9.69 -0.99
N ILE A 10 -9.47 8.70 -0.21
CA ILE A 10 -8.18 8.03 -0.31
C ILE A 10 -8.46 6.53 -0.43
N LEU A 11 -7.95 5.91 -1.46
CA LEU A 11 -8.09 4.47 -1.71
C LEU A 11 -6.72 3.84 -1.91
N VAL A 12 -6.53 2.69 -1.29
CA VAL A 12 -5.42 1.77 -1.60
C VAL A 12 -6.02 0.43 -1.95
N GLY A 13 -5.80 -0.03 -3.17
CA GLY A 13 -6.41 -1.27 -3.63
C GLY A 13 -5.77 -1.78 -4.91
N HIS A 14 -6.39 -2.77 -5.52
CA HIS A 14 -5.90 -3.39 -6.75
C HIS A 14 -6.82 -3.06 -7.92
N LEU A 15 -6.24 -2.88 -9.11
CA LEU A 15 -7.03 -2.72 -10.32
C LEU A 15 -7.76 -4.01 -10.68
N GLY A 16 -9.06 -3.91 -10.88
CA GLY A 16 -9.90 -5.04 -11.30
C GLY A 16 -9.77 -5.37 -12.79
N LYS A 17 -9.46 -4.37 -13.59
CA LYS A 17 -9.24 -4.45 -15.04
C LYS A 17 -8.22 -3.42 -15.48
N ASP A 18 -7.75 -3.54 -16.72
CA ASP A 18 -6.90 -2.52 -17.33
C ASP A 18 -7.64 -1.20 -17.43
N ALA A 19 -6.92 -0.08 -17.31
CA ALA A 19 -7.50 1.23 -17.46
C ALA A 19 -7.88 1.50 -18.91
N GLU A 20 -9.02 2.14 -19.10
CA GLU A 20 -9.54 2.55 -20.42
C GLU A 20 -9.39 4.06 -20.58
N THR A 21 -8.67 4.49 -21.60
CA THR A 21 -8.52 5.91 -21.93
C THR A 21 -9.40 6.27 -23.11
N LYS A 22 -10.18 7.33 -22.96
CA LYS A 22 -11.00 7.92 -24.01
C LYS A 22 -10.66 9.40 -24.13
N PHE A 23 -10.76 9.94 -25.34
CA PHE A 23 -10.55 11.35 -25.59
C PHE A 23 -11.89 12.07 -25.70
N THR A 24 -12.00 13.21 -25.06
CA THR A 24 -13.16 14.10 -25.22
C THR A 24 -13.09 14.80 -26.57
N PRO A 25 -14.21 15.34 -27.09
CA PRO A 25 -14.19 16.13 -28.32
C PRO A 25 -13.22 17.33 -28.29
N GLY A 26 -12.89 17.82 -27.10
CA GLY A 26 -11.88 18.86 -26.89
C GLY A 26 -10.44 18.37 -26.79
N GLY A 27 -10.18 17.05 -27.03
CA GLY A 27 -8.84 16.48 -27.01
C GLY A 27 -8.29 16.11 -25.62
N ALA A 28 -9.07 16.28 -24.56
CA ALA A 28 -8.62 15.89 -23.23
C ALA A 28 -8.76 14.39 -23.00
N ALA A 29 -7.70 13.74 -22.52
CA ALA A 29 -7.73 12.33 -22.16
C ALA A 29 -8.47 12.10 -20.84
N VAL A 30 -9.34 11.12 -20.81
CA VAL A 30 -10.07 10.66 -19.63
C VAL A 30 -9.81 9.16 -19.46
N THR A 31 -9.11 8.82 -18.41
CA THR A 31 -8.80 7.43 -18.08
C THR A 31 -9.75 6.95 -16.99
N LYS A 32 -10.40 5.82 -17.24
CA LYS A 32 -11.32 5.18 -16.29
C LYS A 32 -10.80 3.82 -15.89
N PHE A 33 -10.83 3.53 -14.60
CA PHE A 33 -10.47 2.23 -14.05
C PHE A 33 -11.27 1.94 -12.78
N SER A 34 -11.27 0.69 -12.33
CA SER A 34 -11.92 0.27 -11.09
C SER A 34 -10.88 -0.22 -10.08
N VAL A 35 -11.04 0.19 -8.84
CA VAL A 35 -10.20 -0.20 -7.72
C VAL A 35 -10.99 -1.09 -6.77
N ALA A 36 -10.44 -2.27 -6.49
CA ALA A 36 -10.94 -3.20 -5.51
C ALA A 36 -10.29 -2.94 -4.16
N THR A 37 -11.09 -2.71 -3.14
CA THR A 37 -10.66 -2.64 -1.75
C THR A 37 -11.27 -3.80 -0.98
N ASN A 38 -10.44 -4.63 -0.35
CA ASN A 38 -10.87 -5.82 0.35
C ASN A 38 -11.01 -5.53 1.85
N ARG A 39 -12.12 -5.96 2.41
CA ARG A 39 -12.39 -5.92 3.83
C ARG A 39 -12.63 -7.34 4.35
N ARG A 40 -11.96 -7.69 5.43
CA ARG A 40 -12.15 -8.97 6.11
C ARG A 40 -12.68 -8.74 7.52
N TRP A 41 -13.72 -9.43 7.88
CA TRP A 41 -14.33 -9.31 9.19
C TRP A 41 -14.87 -10.65 9.68
N LYS A 42 -14.97 -10.79 11.02
CA LYS A 42 -15.50 -11.99 11.65
C LYS A 42 -16.99 -11.80 11.93
N ASP A 43 -17.80 -12.69 11.40
CA ASP A 43 -19.23 -12.70 11.67
C ASP A 43 -19.47 -13.07 13.14
N LYS A 44 -20.18 -12.21 13.87
CA LYS A 44 -20.45 -12.43 15.31
C LYS A 44 -21.42 -13.57 15.57
N GLN A 45 -22.26 -13.94 14.61
CA GLN A 45 -23.25 -15.01 14.77
C GLN A 45 -22.68 -16.37 14.43
N SER A 46 -22.00 -16.50 13.29
CA SER A 46 -21.42 -17.76 12.83
C SER A 46 -19.99 -18.00 13.31
N GLY A 47 -19.29 -16.95 13.74
CA GLY A 47 -17.87 -17.01 14.08
C GLY A 47 -16.92 -17.18 12.89
N GLU A 48 -17.44 -17.17 11.69
CA GLU A 48 -16.69 -17.34 10.45
C GLU A 48 -16.10 -16.02 9.95
N TRP A 49 -14.98 -16.12 9.25
CA TRP A 49 -14.39 -14.97 8.56
C TRP A 49 -15.07 -14.75 7.22
N LYS A 50 -15.53 -13.54 6.98
CA LYS A 50 -16.12 -13.10 5.71
C LYS A 50 -15.21 -12.11 5.02
N ASP A 51 -15.00 -12.31 3.72
CA ASP A 51 -14.26 -11.41 2.86
C ASP A 51 -15.26 -10.68 1.94
N GLU A 52 -15.15 -9.38 1.86
CA GLU A 52 -15.96 -8.52 1.03
C GLU A 52 -15.07 -7.60 0.21
N THR A 53 -15.44 -7.40 -1.04
CA THR A 53 -14.68 -6.53 -1.95
C THR A 53 -15.59 -5.39 -2.38
N ASP A 54 -15.17 -4.17 -2.07
CA ASP A 54 -15.81 -2.95 -2.54
C ASP A 54 -15.13 -2.47 -3.82
N TRP A 55 -15.95 -2.14 -4.82
CA TRP A 55 -15.49 -1.66 -6.13
C TRP A 55 -15.74 -0.17 -6.25
N SER A 56 -14.67 0.59 -6.44
CA SER A 56 -14.75 2.03 -6.68
C SER A 56 -14.38 2.35 -8.12
N ASN A 57 -15.26 3.07 -8.82
CA ASN A 57 -14.98 3.59 -10.15
C ASN A 57 -14.19 4.89 -10.03
N VAL A 58 -13.05 4.94 -10.70
CA VAL A 58 -12.12 6.08 -10.67
C VAL A 58 -12.00 6.69 -12.05
N VAL A 59 -12.05 8.00 -12.10
CA VAL A 59 -11.87 8.81 -13.31
C VAL A 59 -10.65 9.72 -13.11
N LEU A 60 -9.68 9.58 -13.99
CA LEU A 60 -8.44 10.35 -13.98
C LEU A 60 -8.34 11.18 -15.26
N TRP A 61 -8.09 12.48 -15.13
CA TRP A 61 -7.99 13.41 -16.24
C TRP A 61 -6.52 13.66 -16.61
N GLN A 62 -6.26 13.81 -17.93
CA GLN A 62 -4.96 14.23 -18.48
C GLN A 62 -3.76 13.35 -18.09
N ALA A 63 -3.96 12.04 -17.95
CA ALA A 63 -2.92 11.11 -17.49
C ALA A 63 -2.66 9.98 -18.50
N GLU A 64 -2.43 10.33 -19.76
CA GLU A 64 -2.19 9.37 -20.85
C GLU A 64 -0.99 8.47 -20.58
N ASN A 65 0.10 9.05 -20.07
CA ASN A 65 1.32 8.31 -19.78
C ASN A 65 1.13 7.27 -18.67
N LEU A 66 0.33 7.60 -17.65
CA LEU A 66 0.08 6.71 -16.53
C LEU A 66 -0.87 5.56 -16.91
N ALA A 67 -1.80 5.80 -17.84
CA ALA A 67 -2.80 4.82 -18.26
C ALA A 67 -2.19 3.51 -18.74
N ASN A 68 -1.05 3.55 -19.44
CA ASN A 68 -0.35 2.38 -19.93
C ASN A 68 0.19 1.47 -18.83
N TYR A 69 0.40 2.01 -17.65
CA TYR A 69 0.89 1.28 -16.49
C TYR A 69 -0.22 0.79 -15.56
N LEU A 70 -1.45 1.29 -15.73
CA LEU A 70 -2.62 0.92 -14.93
C LEU A 70 -3.25 -0.37 -15.46
N THR A 71 -2.57 -1.49 -15.25
CA THR A 71 -3.01 -2.82 -15.68
C THR A 71 -3.65 -3.60 -14.55
N LYS A 72 -4.52 -4.56 -14.90
CA LYS A 72 -5.21 -5.45 -13.96
C LYS A 72 -4.27 -6.07 -12.93
N GLY A 73 -4.70 -6.07 -11.67
CA GLY A 73 -3.97 -6.67 -10.54
C GLY A 73 -2.89 -5.79 -9.95
N LYS A 74 -2.54 -4.66 -10.55
CA LYS A 74 -1.61 -3.72 -9.93
C LYS A 74 -2.22 -3.01 -8.75
N GLN A 75 -1.42 -2.82 -7.72
CA GLN A 75 -1.80 -2.05 -6.55
C GLN A 75 -1.59 -0.56 -6.80
N VAL A 76 -2.57 0.24 -6.43
CA VAL A 76 -2.56 1.68 -6.61
C VAL A 76 -3.01 2.40 -5.35
N TYR A 77 -2.42 3.57 -5.12
CA TYR A 77 -2.92 4.61 -4.24
C TYR A 77 -3.66 5.63 -5.10
N VAL A 78 -4.84 6.01 -4.69
CA VAL A 78 -5.65 7.02 -5.36
C VAL A 78 -6.10 8.04 -4.34
N GLU A 79 -5.86 9.31 -4.61
CA GLU A 79 -6.39 10.44 -3.87
C GLU A 79 -7.26 11.28 -4.78
N GLY A 80 -8.41 11.73 -4.28
CA GLY A 80 -9.34 12.52 -5.05
C GLY A 80 -10.60 12.88 -4.27
N ARG A 81 -11.68 13.10 -4.99
CA ARG A 81 -12.98 13.48 -4.44
C ARG A 81 -14.10 12.64 -5.03
N LEU A 82 -15.19 12.47 -4.29
CA LEU A 82 -16.41 11.86 -4.80
C LEU A 82 -17.15 12.84 -5.71
N GLN A 83 -17.65 12.34 -6.81
CA GLN A 83 -18.54 13.07 -7.70
C GLN A 83 -19.71 12.17 -8.10
N THR A 84 -20.93 12.64 -7.86
CA THR A 84 -22.15 11.98 -8.32
C THR A 84 -22.65 12.70 -9.56
N ARG A 85 -22.87 11.94 -10.63
CA ARG A 85 -23.48 12.39 -11.87
C ARG A 85 -24.82 11.71 -12.05
N SER A 86 -25.80 12.42 -12.60
CA SER A 86 -27.05 11.83 -13.02
C SER A 86 -27.14 11.81 -14.55
N TYR A 87 -27.61 10.72 -15.09
CA TYR A 87 -27.94 10.58 -16.50
C TYR A 87 -29.27 9.87 -16.66
N GLU A 88 -29.90 10.06 -17.79
CA GLU A 88 -31.13 9.35 -18.14
C GLU A 88 -30.78 8.05 -18.86
N ASP A 89 -31.33 6.95 -18.39
CA ASP A 89 -31.19 5.64 -19.04
C ASP A 89 -32.10 5.59 -20.28
N LYS A 90 -31.95 4.54 -21.08
CA LYS A 90 -32.74 4.30 -22.29
C LYS A 90 -34.25 4.28 -22.04
N ASP A 91 -34.65 3.98 -20.82
CA ASP A 91 -36.03 3.95 -20.36
C ASP A 91 -36.52 5.31 -19.80
N GLY A 92 -35.74 6.39 -19.94
CA GLY A 92 -36.05 7.72 -19.40
C GLY A 92 -35.94 7.85 -17.89
N LYS A 93 -35.37 6.84 -17.22
CA LYS A 93 -35.17 6.87 -15.75
C LYS A 93 -33.87 7.59 -15.42
N LYS A 94 -33.95 8.45 -14.41
CA LYS A 94 -32.79 9.15 -13.88
C LYS A 94 -31.94 8.19 -13.04
N VAL A 95 -30.71 7.92 -13.49
CA VAL A 95 -29.75 7.06 -12.81
C VAL A 95 -28.63 7.92 -12.24
N TYR A 96 -28.24 7.64 -11.00
CA TYR A 96 -27.13 8.31 -10.34
C TYR A 96 -25.91 7.39 -10.34
N SER A 97 -24.78 7.90 -10.78
CA SER A 97 -23.49 7.21 -10.73
C SER A 97 -22.53 8.02 -9.89
N THR A 98 -21.97 7.38 -8.87
CA THR A 98 -20.95 7.98 -8.03
C THR A 98 -19.58 7.44 -8.44
N GLU A 99 -18.68 8.35 -8.77
CA GLU A 99 -17.32 8.06 -9.21
C GLU A 99 -16.32 8.84 -8.35
N VAL A 100 -15.11 8.33 -8.21
CA VAL A 100 -14.00 9.05 -7.60
C VAL A 100 -13.27 9.79 -8.70
N VAL A 101 -13.25 11.12 -8.66
CA VAL A 101 -12.42 11.92 -9.54
C VAL A 101 -11.05 12.01 -8.89
N ALA A 102 -10.08 11.30 -9.47
CA ALA A 102 -8.72 11.26 -8.97
C ALA A 102 -7.99 12.56 -9.28
N GLU A 103 -7.27 13.04 -8.29
CA GLU A 103 -6.35 14.19 -8.36
C GLU A 103 -4.90 13.69 -8.39
N ASP A 104 -4.63 12.60 -7.65
CA ASP A 104 -3.33 11.93 -7.63
C ASP A 104 -3.49 10.40 -7.68
N VAL A 105 -2.61 9.74 -8.43
CA VAL A 105 -2.58 8.27 -8.56
C VAL A 105 -1.13 7.81 -8.56
N ILE A 106 -0.79 6.96 -7.60
CA ILE A 106 0.54 6.39 -7.44
C ILE A 106 0.47 4.87 -7.57
N LEU A 107 1.32 4.31 -8.43
CA LEU A 107 1.49 2.87 -8.53
C LEU A 107 2.29 2.38 -7.31
N LEU A 108 1.68 1.48 -6.53
CA LEU A 108 2.32 0.84 -5.40
C LEU A 108 2.81 -0.54 -5.84
N GLY A 109 4.09 -0.84 -5.62
CA GLY A 109 4.65 -2.14 -5.99
C GLY A 109 5.03 -2.23 -7.47
N GLY A 110 6.11 -1.60 -7.85
CA GLY A 110 6.82 -1.86 -9.10
C GLY A 110 7.67 -3.11 -8.99
N GLY A 111 7.04 -4.31 -8.97
CA GLY A 111 7.75 -5.55 -8.82
C GLY A 111 6.90 -6.78 -9.14
N GLY A 112 6.03 -6.68 -10.14
CA GLY A 112 5.43 -7.83 -10.78
C GLY A 112 6.32 -8.36 -11.89
N GLY A 113 7.62 -8.53 -11.63
CA GLY A 113 8.53 -9.29 -12.45
C GLY A 113 8.60 -10.70 -11.89
N LYS A 114 8.13 -11.69 -12.70
CA LYS A 114 8.49 -13.11 -12.67
C LYS A 114 9.27 -13.56 -11.43
N ALA A 115 8.68 -14.44 -10.63
CA ALA A 115 9.44 -15.39 -9.84
C ALA A 115 10.41 -16.13 -10.78
N GLY A 116 11.68 -15.83 -10.66
CA GLY A 116 12.72 -16.47 -11.47
C GLY A 116 14.02 -15.69 -11.41
N GLY A 117 14.94 -16.09 -10.55
CA GLY A 117 16.30 -15.61 -10.52
C GLY A 117 16.62 -14.84 -9.23
N GLY A 118 17.25 -15.54 -8.28
CA GLY A 118 17.86 -14.97 -7.11
C GLY A 118 18.91 -13.95 -7.51
N ASP A 119 18.70 -12.72 -7.10
CA ASP A 119 19.81 -11.79 -6.95
C ASP A 119 20.41 -12.06 -5.58
N GLU A 120 21.32 -13.00 -5.62
CA GLU A 120 22.38 -13.21 -4.65
C GLU A 120 23.12 -11.86 -4.46
N TYR A 121 22.76 -11.16 -3.41
CA TYR A 121 23.62 -10.12 -2.89
C TYR A 121 24.91 -10.79 -2.44
N SER A 122 25.88 -10.89 -3.36
CA SER A 122 27.26 -11.19 -3.06
C SER A 122 27.76 -10.10 -2.11
N GLN A 123 27.60 -10.35 -0.83
CA GLN A 123 28.45 -9.71 0.16
C GLN A 123 29.86 -10.20 -0.09
N GLN A 124 30.63 -9.44 -0.86
CA GLN A 124 32.07 -9.63 -0.91
C GLN A 124 32.60 -9.34 0.50
N PRO A 125 33.24 -10.31 1.17
CA PRO A 125 33.91 -10.01 2.40
C PRO A 125 35.10 -9.10 2.06
N VAL A 126 35.08 -7.89 2.58
CA VAL A 126 36.25 -6.99 2.57
C VAL A 126 37.35 -7.70 3.36
N SER A 127 38.31 -8.29 2.63
CA SER A 127 39.55 -8.83 3.18
C SER A 127 40.39 -7.65 3.67
N MET A 128 40.43 -7.47 4.99
CA MET A 128 41.42 -6.59 5.62
C MET A 128 42.83 -7.20 5.47
N PRO A 129 43.86 -6.44 5.09
CA PRO A 129 45.20 -6.93 5.03
C PRO A 129 45.72 -7.25 6.43
N ARG A 130 46.14 -8.49 6.61
CA ARG A 130 46.76 -9.04 7.81
C ARG A 130 48.21 -8.58 7.85
N GLY A 131 48.44 -7.47 8.59
CA GLY A 131 49.83 -7.09 8.93
C GLY A 131 50.29 -7.93 10.10
N GLY A 132 51.38 -8.63 9.87
CA GLY A 132 52.05 -9.51 10.84
C GLY A 132 52.72 -8.77 11.96
N GLY A 133 52.82 -9.40 13.15
CA GLY A 133 53.58 -8.92 14.31
C GLY A 133 53.41 -9.89 15.45
N GLN A 134 54.29 -10.86 15.46
CA GLN A 134 54.53 -11.84 16.51
C GLN A 134 55.03 -11.18 17.77
N LYS A 135 54.49 -11.52 18.96
CA LYS A 135 55.29 -11.88 20.15
C LYS A 135 54.43 -12.35 21.33
N SER A 136 54.81 -13.48 21.78
CA SER A 136 54.45 -14.24 22.96
C SER A 136 54.54 -13.47 24.29
N SER A 137 53.63 -13.74 25.26
CA SER A 137 54.01 -14.20 26.60
C SER A 137 52.77 -14.56 27.41
N SER A 138 52.92 -15.65 28.08
CA SER A 138 52.17 -16.41 29.03
C SER A 138 51.81 -15.70 30.34
N TYR A 139 50.99 -16.42 31.13
CA TYR A 139 50.51 -16.24 32.51
C TYR A 139 49.21 -15.45 32.63
N GLY A 140 48.17 -15.92 33.26
CA GLY A 140 47.96 -16.84 34.31
C GLY A 140 46.48 -16.84 34.67
N SER A 141 46.06 -17.95 35.14
CA SER A 141 44.75 -18.29 35.70
C SER A 141 44.26 -17.32 36.78
N ALA A 142 42.96 -17.02 36.75
CA ALA A 142 42.08 -17.02 37.91
C ALA A 142 40.63 -16.70 37.52
N GLN A 143 39.73 -17.66 37.68
CA GLN A 143 38.35 -17.46 38.04
C GLN A 143 38.34 -17.36 39.58
N PRO A 144 37.45 -16.67 40.30
CA PRO A 144 36.02 -16.96 40.31
C PRO A 144 35.06 -15.78 40.60
N ALA A 145 33.82 -16.19 40.60
CA ALA A 145 32.70 -15.74 41.44
C ALA A 145 31.68 -14.76 40.87
N ALA A 146 30.51 -15.32 40.80
CA ALA A 146 29.16 -14.81 40.75
C ALA A 146 28.85 -13.61 41.67
N THR A 147 27.96 -12.74 41.18
CA THR A 147 26.85 -12.11 41.89
C THR A 147 25.88 -11.54 40.82
N SER A 148 24.74 -12.11 40.69
CA SER A 148 23.39 -11.78 41.15
C SER A 148 22.96 -10.31 41.02
N GLY A 149 21.80 -10.11 40.37
CA GLY A 149 20.92 -8.95 40.51
C GLY A 149 20.95 -8.08 39.26
N ASP A 150 19.89 -7.69 38.60
CA ASP A 150 18.50 -7.47 39.00
C ASP A 150 17.68 -7.29 37.69
N THR A 151 16.59 -7.98 37.59
CA THR A 151 15.23 -7.49 37.54
C THR A 151 15.02 -6.13 36.86
N PHE A 152 14.60 -6.13 35.60
CA PHE A 152 13.64 -5.18 35.07
C PHE A 152 12.59 -5.91 34.26
N GLY A 153 11.69 -6.59 34.99
CA GLY A 153 10.38 -6.90 34.53
C GLY A 153 9.46 -5.78 34.98
N GLN A 154 9.11 -4.86 34.11
CA GLN A 154 7.87 -4.11 34.23
C GLN A 154 7.06 -4.39 32.98
N GLY A 155 6.09 -5.28 33.17
CA GLY A 155 5.03 -5.52 32.23
C GLY A 155 4.23 -4.23 32.05
N ILE A 156 4.08 -3.84 30.81
CA ILE A 156 3.09 -2.86 30.38
C ILE A 156 1.74 -3.54 30.62
N THR A 157 0.97 -2.99 31.55
CA THR A 157 -0.39 -3.42 31.82
C THR A 157 -1.35 -2.78 30.80
N ASP A 158 -2.42 -3.51 30.46
CA ASP A 158 -3.44 -3.16 29.46
C ASP A 158 -4.24 -1.86 29.76
N ASP A 159 -3.90 -1.13 30.81
CA ASP A 159 -4.60 0.09 31.23
C ASP A 159 -3.99 1.40 30.73
N ASP A 160 -2.89 1.35 29.95
CA ASP A 160 -2.20 2.58 29.50
C ASP A 160 -2.58 3.03 28.07
N VAL A 161 -3.68 2.57 27.53
CA VAL A 161 -4.16 3.04 26.21
C VAL A 161 -5.35 3.99 26.40
N PRO A 162 -5.17 5.30 26.25
CA PRO A 162 -6.30 6.24 26.20
C PRO A 162 -7.03 6.10 24.86
N PHE A 163 -8.32 5.87 24.92
CA PHE A 163 -9.24 5.93 23.79
C PHE A 163 -9.56 7.38 23.40
#